data_a0f731b76e0ec325f75aeda40249a933
#
_entry.id   a0f731b76e0ec325f75aeda40249a933
#
_cell.length_a   1.000
_cell.length_b   1.000
_cell.length_c   1.000
_cell.angle_alpha   90.00
_cell.angle_beta   90.00
_cell.angle_gamma   90.00
#
_symmetry.space_group_name_H-M   'P 1'
#
loop_
_entity.id
_entity.type
_entity.pdbx_description
1 polymer ?
#
loop_
_entity_poly.entity_id
_entity_poly.type
_entity_poly.pdbx_seq_one_letter_code
_entity_poly.pdbx_strand_id
1 'polypeptide(L)'
;MSAHTTVYLDGAFLPLAEARVSVLDRGFLFGDGVYEVIPVYQGRPFLLAEHLDRLERSLTAIRLDNPLDRSRWEALIGELISHQGPGDWSVYLQVTRGSDDHRDHAFPATVRPTVFA
;
A
#
# COMPACT_ATOMS: atom_id res chain seq x y z
N MET A 1 -8.81 -0.19 14.17
CA MET A 1 -7.42 0.31 14.31
C MET A 1 -7.38 1.39 15.37
N SER A 2 -6.34 1.43 16.17
CA SER A 2 -6.13 2.51 17.14
C SER A 2 -5.14 3.55 16.61
N ALA A 3 -5.13 4.75 17.20
CA ALA A 3 -4.18 5.81 16.85
C ALA A 3 -2.71 5.41 17.07
N HIS A 4 -2.46 4.36 17.86
CA HIS A 4 -1.12 3.83 18.12
C HIS A 4 -0.69 2.76 17.13
N THR A 5 -1.55 2.37 16.21
CA THR A 5 -1.21 1.41 15.16
C THR A 5 -0.12 2.01 14.28
N THR A 6 0.93 1.23 14.01
CA THR A 6 1.99 1.62 13.08
C THR A 6 1.55 1.30 11.66
N VAL A 7 1.76 2.24 10.76
CA VAL A 7 1.50 2.08 9.33
C VAL A 7 2.76 2.42 8.52
N TYR A 8 2.75 2.03 7.26
CA TYR A 8 3.77 2.39 6.30
C TYR A 8 3.18 3.39 5.30
N LEU A 9 3.89 4.47 5.03
CA LEU A 9 3.50 5.45 4.02
C LEU A 9 4.73 5.98 3.32
N ASP A 10 4.84 5.72 2.03
CA ASP A 10 5.87 6.28 1.13
C ASP A 10 7.29 6.21 1.67
N GLY A 11 7.68 5.08 2.21
CA GLY A 11 9.05 4.83 2.66
C GLY A 11 9.28 4.96 4.17
N ALA A 12 8.27 5.33 4.94
CA ALA A 12 8.41 5.52 6.38
C ALA A 12 7.35 4.74 7.16
N PHE A 13 7.75 4.18 8.29
CA PHE A 13 6.82 3.65 9.29
C PHE A 13 6.50 4.77 10.27
N LEU A 14 5.21 4.98 10.54
CA LEU A 14 4.75 6.06 11.40
C LEU A 14 3.43 5.69 12.07
N PRO A 15 3.03 6.41 13.14
CA PRO A 15 1.73 6.18 13.74
C PRO A 15 0.59 6.51 12.76
N LEU A 16 -0.46 5.71 12.79
CA LEU A 16 -1.63 5.92 11.92
C LEU A 16 -2.16 7.36 12.01
N ALA A 17 -2.17 7.93 13.21
CA ALA A 17 -2.68 9.29 13.41
C ALA A 17 -1.89 10.37 12.65
N GLU A 18 -0.66 10.07 12.25
CA GLU A 18 0.21 10.99 11.52
C GLU A 18 0.26 10.71 10.02
N ALA A 19 -0.35 9.62 9.56
CA ALA A 19 -0.35 9.26 8.15
C ALA A 19 -1.33 10.15 7.38
N ARG A 20 -0.82 10.85 6.36
CA ARG A 20 -1.60 11.77 5.54
C ARG A 20 -1.22 11.64 4.09
N VAL A 21 -2.21 11.75 3.22
CA VAL A 21 -2.00 11.84 1.77
C VAL A 21 -2.59 13.15 1.26
N SER A 22 -2.08 13.62 0.14
CA SER A 22 -2.59 14.82 -0.51
C SER A 22 -4.05 14.61 -0.96
N VAL A 23 -4.87 15.64 -0.87
CA VAL A 23 -6.22 15.64 -1.44
C VAL A 23 -6.19 15.57 -2.97
N LEU A 24 -5.04 15.81 -3.59
CA LEU A 24 -4.83 15.65 -5.03
C LEU A 24 -4.31 14.25 -5.39
N ASP A 25 -4.20 13.34 -4.42
CA ASP A 25 -3.87 11.95 -4.71
C ASP A 25 -4.95 11.35 -5.62
N ARG A 26 -4.52 10.74 -6.72
CA ARG A 26 -5.44 10.20 -7.72
C ARG A 26 -6.26 9.03 -7.17
N GLY A 27 -5.75 8.34 -6.16
CA GLY A 27 -6.53 7.33 -5.44
C GLY A 27 -7.73 7.96 -4.73
N PHE A 28 -7.54 9.13 -4.13
CA PHE A 28 -8.60 9.87 -3.47
C PHE A 28 -9.59 10.48 -4.48
N LEU A 29 -9.09 11.10 -5.55
CA LEU A 29 -9.94 11.81 -6.53
C LEU A 29 -10.70 10.86 -7.46
N PHE A 30 -10.07 9.76 -7.90
CA PHE A 30 -10.58 8.92 -9.00
C PHE A 30 -10.63 7.45 -8.67
N GLY A 31 -10.18 7.02 -7.49
CA GLY A 31 -9.99 5.60 -7.23
C GLY A 31 -8.89 4.99 -8.11
N ASP A 32 -7.92 5.78 -8.55
CA ASP A 32 -6.85 5.36 -9.45
C ASP A 32 -5.76 4.63 -8.65
N GLY A 33 -6.03 3.40 -8.33
CA GLY A 33 -5.14 2.58 -7.53
C GLY A 33 -5.66 1.15 -7.39
N VAL A 34 -4.89 0.37 -6.67
CA VAL A 34 -5.19 -1.04 -6.38
C VAL A 34 -4.91 -1.33 -4.92
N TYR A 35 -5.50 -2.41 -4.40
CA TYR A 35 -5.25 -2.81 -3.02
C TYR A 35 -5.26 -4.32 -2.87
N GLU A 36 -4.67 -4.79 -1.77
CA GLU A 36 -4.75 -6.18 -1.32
C GLU A 36 -5.04 -6.20 0.17
N VAL A 37 -5.71 -7.26 0.62
CA VAL A 37 -5.90 -7.55 2.04
C VAL A 37 -5.35 -8.93 2.30
N ILE A 38 -4.33 -9.02 3.14
CA ILE A 38 -3.58 -10.26 3.39
C ILE A 38 -3.88 -10.71 4.82
N PRO A 39 -4.58 -11.83 5.01
CA PRO A 39 -4.77 -12.38 6.35
C PRO A 39 -3.44 -12.78 6.99
N VAL A 40 -3.33 -12.57 8.29
CA VAL A 40 -2.16 -12.95 9.07
C VAL A 40 -2.64 -13.82 10.22
N TYR A 41 -2.15 -15.06 10.28
CA TYR A 41 -2.49 -16.02 11.33
C TYR A 41 -1.25 -16.33 12.15
N GLN A 42 -1.32 -16.01 13.45
CA GLN A 42 -0.20 -16.22 14.38
C GLN A 42 1.11 -15.63 13.86
N GLY A 43 1.04 -14.40 13.37
CA GLY A 43 2.19 -13.66 12.86
C GLY A 43 2.66 -14.07 11.47
N ARG A 44 1.95 -14.97 10.79
CA ARG A 44 2.33 -15.46 9.46
C ARG A 44 1.33 -15.00 8.40
N PRO A 45 1.77 -14.27 7.37
CA PRO A 45 0.88 -13.89 6.28
C PRO A 45 0.42 -15.12 5.49
N PHE A 46 -0.89 -15.18 5.25
CA PHE A 46 -1.51 -16.31 4.55
C PHE A 46 -1.51 -16.05 3.05
N LEU A 47 -0.96 -16.99 2.28
CA LEU A 47 -0.90 -16.92 0.81
C LEU A 47 -0.22 -15.62 0.31
N LEU A 48 0.86 -15.22 0.97
CA LEU A 48 1.56 -13.97 0.65
C LEU A 48 1.97 -13.91 -0.83
N ALA A 49 2.55 -14.98 -1.36
CA ALA A 49 3.00 -15.02 -2.75
C ALA A 49 1.86 -14.80 -3.73
N GLU A 50 0.72 -15.45 -3.49
CA GLU A 50 -0.48 -15.32 -4.34
C GLU A 50 -1.06 -13.91 -4.28
N HIS A 51 -1.07 -13.27 -3.10
CA HIS A 51 -1.50 -11.88 -2.95
C HIS A 51 -0.57 -10.93 -3.70
N LEU A 52 0.74 -11.12 -3.60
CA LEU A 52 1.70 -10.27 -4.30
C LEU A 52 1.67 -10.48 -5.81
N ASP A 53 1.42 -11.71 -6.28
CA ASP A 53 1.19 -11.98 -7.69
C ASP A 53 -0.06 -11.26 -8.20
N ARG A 54 -1.14 -11.26 -7.43
CA ARG A 54 -2.38 -10.55 -7.80
C ARG A 54 -2.17 -9.04 -7.79
N LEU A 55 -1.42 -8.51 -6.82
CA LEU A 55 -1.04 -7.10 -6.79
C LEU A 55 -0.34 -6.70 -8.09
N GLU A 56 0.62 -7.50 -8.54
CA GLU A 56 1.36 -7.26 -9.79
C GLU A 56 0.41 -7.25 -10.98
N ARG A 57 -0.51 -8.21 -11.05
CA ARG A 57 -1.50 -8.25 -12.14
C ARG A 57 -2.42 -7.04 -12.11
N SER A 58 -2.85 -6.63 -10.93
CA SER A 58 -3.72 -5.46 -10.76
C SER A 58 -3.03 -4.17 -11.20
N LEU A 59 -1.76 -4.00 -10.81
CA LEU A 59 -0.96 -2.85 -11.22
C LEU A 59 -0.75 -2.82 -12.73
N THR A 60 -0.43 -3.96 -13.33
CA THR A 60 -0.29 -4.08 -14.79
C THR A 60 -1.59 -3.70 -15.49
N ALA A 61 -2.74 -4.12 -14.95
CA ALA A 61 -4.06 -3.85 -15.55
C ALA A 61 -4.36 -2.35 -15.61
N ILE A 62 -3.88 -1.56 -14.66
CA ILE A 62 -4.05 -0.10 -14.66
C ILE A 62 -2.84 0.64 -15.22
N ARG A 63 -1.88 -0.08 -15.80
CA ARG A 63 -0.66 0.49 -16.39
C ARG A 63 0.16 1.31 -15.39
N LEU A 64 0.31 0.80 -14.20
CA LEU A 64 1.12 1.39 -13.15
C LEU A 64 2.25 0.41 -12.81
N ASP A 65 3.48 0.87 -12.90
CA ASP A 65 4.63 0.07 -12.53
C ASP A 65 4.60 -0.22 -11.02
N ASN A 66 4.98 -1.43 -10.64
CA ASN A 66 5.05 -1.80 -9.23
C ASN A 66 6.15 -0.97 -8.55
N PRO A 67 5.81 -0.15 -7.53
CA PRO A 67 6.79 0.74 -6.89
C PRO A 67 7.83 0.01 -6.05
N LEU A 68 7.57 -1.25 -5.66
CA LEU A 68 8.48 -2.05 -4.87
C LEU A 68 8.67 -3.41 -5.52
N ASP A 69 9.88 -3.95 -5.46
CA ASP A 69 10.11 -5.33 -5.87
C ASP A 69 9.55 -6.32 -4.83
N ARG A 70 9.55 -7.60 -5.18
CA ARG A 70 9.00 -8.66 -4.33
C ARG A 70 9.62 -8.67 -2.94
N SER A 71 10.94 -8.57 -2.87
CA SER A 71 11.63 -8.66 -1.58
C SER A 71 11.34 -7.47 -0.68
N ARG A 72 11.13 -6.29 -1.26
CA ARG A 72 10.75 -5.09 -0.50
C ARG A 72 9.33 -5.19 0.02
N TRP A 73 8.40 -5.72 -0.78
CA TRP A 73 7.04 -5.97 -0.30
C TRP A 73 7.03 -6.96 0.87
N GLU A 74 7.77 -8.04 0.74
CA GLU A 74 7.87 -9.04 1.81
C GLU A 74 8.46 -8.45 3.09
N ALA A 75 9.52 -7.67 2.97
CA ALA A 75 10.16 -7.02 4.12
C ALA A 75 9.23 -6.01 4.80
N LEU A 76 8.52 -5.19 4.02
CA LEU A 76 7.55 -4.22 4.52
C LEU A 76 6.44 -4.90 5.31
N ILE A 77 5.86 -5.94 4.74
CA ILE A 77 4.76 -6.68 5.37
C ILE A 77 5.24 -7.36 6.65
N GLY A 78 6.43 -7.96 6.63
CA GLY A 78 7.02 -8.57 7.80
C GLY A 78 7.26 -7.57 8.92
N GLU A 79 7.73 -6.36 8.60
CA GLU A 79 7.95 -5.33 9.60
C GLU A 79 6.63 -4.81 10.17
N LEU A 80 5.61 -4.61 9.36
CA LEU A 80 4.28 -4.22 9.86
C LEU A 80 3.73 -5.25 10.84
N ILE A 81 3.86 -6.53 10.52
CA ILE A 81 3.42 -7.62 11.40
C ILE A 81 4.19 -7.57 12.72
N SER A 82 5.51 -7.33 12.67
CA SER A 82 6.32 -7.24 13.88
C SER A 82 5.92 -6.08 14.79
N HIS A 83 5.50 -4.96 14.23
CA HIS A 83 5.01 -3.82 15.01
C HIS A 83 3.69 -4.10 15.71
N GLN A 84 2.86 -4.96 15.14
CA GLN A 84 1.53 -5.24 15.68
C GLN A 84 1.57 -6.20 16.86
N GLY A 85 2.56 -7.07 16.91
CA GLY A 85 2.68 -8.08 17.95
C GLY A 85 1.98 -9.40 17.61
N PRO A 86 1.91 -10.33 18.60
CA PRO A 86 1.34 -11.65 18.35
C PRO A 86 -0.16 -11.60 18.12
N GLY A 87 -0.68 -12.60 17.41
CA GLY A 87 -2.12 -12.75 17.16
C GLY A 87 -2.45 -12.85 15.69
N ASP A 88 -3.75 -12.75 15.42
CA ASP A 88 -4.30 -12.80 14.08
C ASP A 88 -4.68 -11.39 13.63
N TRP A 89 -4.25 -11.03 12.41
CA TRP A 89 -4.38 -9.68 11.89
C TRP A 89 -4.74 -9.73 10.41
N SER A 90 -4.97 -8.57 9.82
CA SER A 90 -5.00 -8.37 8.38
C SER A 90 -4.05 -7.26 8.02
N VAL A 91 -3.27 -7.46 6.96
CA VAL A 91 -2.48 -6.38 6.37
C VAL A 91 -3.25 -5.86 5.16
N TYR A 92 -3.66 -4.61 5.24
CA TYR A 92 -4.20 -3.87 4.10
C TYR A 92 -3.05 -3.11 3.44
N LEU A 93 -2.94 -3.20 2.12
CA LEU A 93 -2.01 -2.37 1.39
C LEU A 93 -2.68 -1.74 0.19
N GLN A 94 -2.24 -0.56 -0.19
CA GLN A 94 -2.78 0.18 -1.31
C GLN A 94 -1.67 0.89 -2.06
N VAL A 95 -1.76 0.87 -3.38
CA VAL A 95 -0.90 1.62 -4.27
C VAL A 95 -1.79 2.49 -5.16
N THR A 96 -1.55 3.80 -5.14
CA THR A 96 -2.23 4.72 -6.06
C THR A 96 -1.23 5.28 -7.08
N ARG A 97 -1.74 5.92 -8.12
CA ARG A 97 -0.88 6.61 -9.10
C ARG A 97 -0.20 7.85 -8.52
N GLY A 98 -0.56 8.23 -7.28
CA GLY A 98 0.02 9.40 -6.62
C GLY A 98 -0.71 10.69 -6.93
N SER A 99 -0.06 11.79 -6.56
CA SER A 99 -0.62 13.14 -6.70
C SER A 99 -0.09 13.84 -7.94
N ASP A 100 -0.89 14.72 -8.50
CA ASP A 100 -0.47 15.67 -9.53
C ASP A 100 -0.77 17.09 -9.03
N ASP A 101 -0.22 18.10 -9.71
CA ASP A 101 -0.39 19.50 -9.31
C ASP A 101 -1.84 19.98 -9.45
N HIS A 102 -2.62 19.33 -10.30
CA HIS A 102 -4.00 19.69 -10.57
C HIS A 102 -4.82 18.46 -10.91
N ARG A 103 -6.14 18.61 -10.83
CA ARG A 103 -7.08 17.55 -11.11
C ARG A 103 -7.29 17.41 -12.62
N ASP A 104 -6.76 16.33 -13.21
CA ASP A 104 -6.93 15.98 -14.61
C ASP A 104 -7.12 14.47 -14.72
N HIS A 105 -8.05 14.02 -15.58
CA HIS A 105 -8.27 12.59 -15.80
C HIS A 105 -7.12 11.91 -16.55
N ALA A 106 -6.40 12.65 -17.39
CA ALA A 106 -5.24 12.11 -18.09
C ALA A 106 -4.14 11.70 -17.10
N PHE A 107 -3.40 10.64 -17.44
CA PHE A 107 -2.28 10.22 -16.60
C PHE A 107 -1.20 11.31 -16.57
N PRO A 108 -0.63 11.59 -15.39
CA PRO A 108 0.48 12.56 -15.30
C PRO A 108 1.69 12.08 -16.11
N ALA A 109 2.46 13.02 -16.63
CA ALA A 109 3.69 12.72 -17.36
C ALA A 109 4.74 12.05 -16.44
N THR A 110 4.79 12.48 -15.19
CA THR A 110 5.65 11.89 -14.17
C THR A 110 4.77 11.27 -13.08
N VAL A 111 5.03 9.99 -12.78
CA VAL A 111 4.26 9.24 -11.78
C VAL A 111 5.13 8.95 -10.56
N ARG A 112 4.64 9.33 -9.40
CA ARG A 112 5.19 8.93 -8.09
C ARG A 112 4.09 8.21 -7.32
N PRO A 113 4.04 6.88 -7.38
CA PRO A 113 2.99 6.14 -6.68
C PRO A 113 2.98 6.42 -5.19
N THR A 114 1.78 6.49 -4.62
CA THR A 114 1.60 6.50 -3.17
C THR A 114 1.47 5.06 -2.70
N VAL A 115 2.29 4.67 -1.73
CA VAL A 115 2.30 3.33 -1.16
C VAL A 115 1.92 3.41 0.30
N PHE A 116 0.80 2.76 0.65
CA PHE A 116 0.29 2.71 2.03
C PHE A 116 0.06 1.27 2.45
N ALA A 117 0.41 0.96 3.66
CA ALA A 117 0.09 -0.33 4.24
C ALA A 117 -0.17 -0.21 5.74
#